data_445741ac961d6e1a8fe06bfbea598b5c
#
_entry.id   445741ac961d6e1a8fe06bfbea598b5c
#
_cell.length_a   1.000
_cell.length_b   1.000
_cell.length_c   1.000
_cell.angle_alpha   90.00
_cell.angle_beta   90.00
_cell.angle_gamma   90.00
#
_symmetry.space_group_name_H-M   'P 1'
#
loop_
_entity.id
_entity.type
_entity.pdbx_description
1 polymer ?
#
loop_
_entity_poly.entity_id
_entity_poly.type
_entity_poly.pdbx_seq_one_letter_code
_entity_poly.pdbx_strand_id
1 'polypeptide(L)'
;MRFYIRKDVFMRKNKTALFLAAVSLSAFFAVSSPGAQEDASRFVDGPRINSVGVGGLTPEEARERIQGFYAGEYELSVIKKDGSREVIRGEAIDYQVALTDDLDAILKAQNEGGRQSGPSVDNSHQAALAPSYSQEKLDQAIEALSVLNSSAVTVTKDASISPYEEGKPFSIVPAVQGNDVDREKTILAVNEAVKAGRNELDLEAEGCYRTVGLWESDEHLKNLCDA
;
A
#
# COMPACT_ATOMS: atom_id res chain seq x y z
N MET A 1 -46.75 25.05 -37.15
CA MET A 1 -45.95 23.91 -37.62
C MET A 1 -45.05 23.50 -36.48
N ARG A 2 -45.41 22.45 -35.70
CA ARG A 2 -44.73 22.01 -34.46
C ARG A 2 -43.76 20.90 -34.85
N PHE A 3 -42.47 21.09 -34.62
CA PHE A 3 -41.48 20.01 -34.70
C PHE A 3 -41.27 19.42 -33.34
N TYR A 4 -41.65 18.15 -33.21
CA TYR A 4 -41.36 17.28 -32.07
C TYR A 4 -39.94 16.70 -32.26
N ILE A 5 -39.02 16.98 -31.34
CA ILE A 5 -37.72 16.31 -31.27
C ILE A 5 -37.82 15.18 -30.25
N ARG A 6 -37.79 13.95 -30.74
CA ARG A 6 -37.64 12.73 -29.94
C ARG A 6 -36.22 12.63 -29.43
N LYS A 7 -36.06 12.64 -28.12
CA LYS A 7 -34.80 12.25 -27.45
C LYS A 7 -34.84 10.75 -27.24
N ASP A 8 -34.15 10.00 -28.08
CA ASP A 8 -33.85 8.58 -27.79
C ASP A 8 -32.63 8.54 -26.87
N VAL A 9 -32.88 8.27 -25.57
CA VAL A 9 -31.86 8.01 -24.59
C VAL A 9 -31.43 6.55 -24.73
N PHE A 10 -30.26 6.34 -25.33
CA PHE A 10 -29.61 5.06 -25.46
C PHE A 10 -29.02 4.66 -24.09
N MET A 11 -29.80 3.89 -23.31
CA MET A 11 -29.32 3.29 -22.07
C MET A 11 -28.37 2.12 -22.37
N ARG A 12 -27.09 2.39 -22.29
CA ARG A 12 -26.05 1.36 -22.22
C ARG A 12 -26.12 0.67 -20.87
N LYS A 13 -26.68 -0.52 -20.84
CA LYS A 13 -26.66 -1.40 -19.66
C LYS A 13 -25.26 -1.94 -19.43
N ASN A 14 -24.48 -1.29 -18.58
CA ASN A 14 -23.31 -1.91 -17.99
C ASN A 14 -23.79 -2.91 -16.93
N LYS A 15 -23.63 -4.19 -17.22
CA LYS A 15 -23.78 -5.25 -16.24
C LYS A 15 -22.49 -5.33 -15.43
N THR A 16 -22.33 -4.47 -14.44
CA THR A 16 -21.42 -4.71 -13.32
C THR A 16 -22.07 -5.77 -12.45
N ALA A 17 -21.53 -6.97 -12.50
CA ALA A 17 -21.89 -8.00 -11.55
C ALA A 17 -21.36 -7.57 -10.17
N LEU A 18 -22.26 -7.01 -9.37
CA LEU A 18 -22.06 -6.73 -7.98
C LEU A 18 -22.11 -8.07 -7.24
N PHE A 19 -20.94 -8.67 -6.97
CA PHE A 19 -20.84 -9.75 -5.98
C PHE A 19 -21.05 -9.11 -4.61
N LEU A 20 -22.30 -9.03 -4.17
CA LEU A 20 -22.63 -8.84 -2.78
C LEU A 20 -22.27 -10.17 -2.07
N ALA A 21 -21.10 -10.21 -1.46
CA ALA A 21 -20.86 -11.12 -0.36
C ALA A 21 -21.76 -10.63 0.77
N ALA A 22 -22.92 -11.23 0.90
CA ALA A 22 -23.79 -11.04 2.04
C ALA A 22 -23.10 -11.68 3.24
N VAL A 23 -22.25 -10.90 3.92
CA VAL A 23 -21.92 -11.19 5.32
C VAL A 23 -23.22 -10.95 6.08
N SER A 24 -23.91 -12.04 6.36
CA SER A 24 -25.06 -12.04 7.24
C SER A 24 -24.55 -11.66 8.63
N LEU A 25 -24.60 -10.36 8.91
CA LEU A 25 -24.45 -9.82 10.25
C LEU A 25 -25.68 -10.25 11.05
N SER A 26 -25.64 -11.46 11.60
CA SER A 26 -26.59 -11.90 12.59
C SER A 26 -26.36 -11.05 13.84
N ALA A 27 -27.10 -9.96 13.96
CA ALA A 27 -27.19 -9.18 15.17
C ALA A 27 -27.81 -10.08 16.25
N PHE A 28 -26.98 -10.82 16.98
CA PHE A 28 -27.36 -11.38 18.26
C PHE A 28 -27.54 -10.24 19.24
N PHE A 29 -28.76 -9.80 19.39
CA PHE A 29 -29.16 -9.03 20.57
C PHE A 29 -29.06 -9.98 21.76
N ALA A 30 -27.93 -10.00 22.42
CA ALA A 30 -27.81 -10.60 23.75
C ALA A 30 -28.63 -9.76 24.71
N VAL A 31 -29.81 -10.20 25.05
CA VAL A 31 -30.56 -9.72 26.22
C VAL A 31 -29.69 -10.08 27.42
N SER A 32 -29.07 -9.09 28.04
CA SER A 32 -28.32 -9.25 29.28
C SER A 32 -29.27 -9.68 30.37
N SER A 33 -29.32 -10.97 30.67
CA SER A 33 -29.92 -11.45 31.92
C SER A 33 -29.00 -11.08 33.08
N PRO A 34 -29.53 -10.51 34.17
CA PRO A 34 -28.73 -10.26 35.36
C PRO A 34 -28.37 -11.60 36.01
N GLY A 35 -27.09 -12.02 35.85
CA GLY A 35 -26.60 -13.28 36.37
C GLY A 35 -25.80 -14.15 35.39
N ALA A 36 -25.52 -13.66 34.18
CA ALA A 36 -24.64 -14.34 33.27
C ALA A 36 -23.22 -14.39 33.88
N GLN A 37 -22.78 -15.57 34.29
CA GLN A 37 -21.41 -15.84 34.66
C GLN A 37 -20.54 -15.45 33.46
N GLU A 38 -19.70 -14.42 33.60
CA GLU A 38 -18.82 -13.98 32.52
C GLU A 38 -18.00 -15.17 32.02
N ASP A 39 -18.13 -15.48 30.74
CA ASP A 39 -17.43 -16.60 30.11
C ASP A 39 -15.92 -16.32 30.07
N ALA A 40 -15.15 -17.00 30.90
CA ALA A 40 -13.71 -16.83 31.00
C ALA A 40 -12.96 -17.24 29.73
N SER A 41 -13.63 -17.89 28.77
CA SER A 41 -13.06 -18.22 27.45
C SER A 41 -13.14 -17.08 26.43
N ARG A 42 -13.75 -15.94 26.81
CA ARG A 42 -13.95 -14.79 25.93
C ARG A 42 -13.34 -13.52 26.53
N PHE A 43 -12.85 -12.65 25.66
CA PHE A 43 -12.42 -11.32 26.08
C PHE A 43 -13.60 -10.53 26.68
N VAL A 44 -13.37 -9.78 27.75
CA VAL A 44 -14.40 -8.85 28.28
C VAL A 44 -14.72 -7.78 27.26
N ASP A 45 -15.85 -7.07 27.47
CA ASP A 45 -16.19 -5.95 26.59
C ASP A 45 -15.23 -4.77 26.79
N GLY A 46 -14.78 -4.19 25.69
CA GLY A 46 -13.97 -2.97 25.65
C GLY A 46 -12.54 -3.12 25.13
N PRO A 47 -11.81 -4.25 25.32
CA PRO A 47 -10.43 -4.36 24.87
C PRO A 47 -10.29 -4.31 23.37
N ARG A 48 -9.15 -3.73 22.96
CA ARG A 48 -8.73 -3.64 21.55
C ARG A 48 -7.34 -4.24 21.42
N ILE A 49 -7.15 -5.00 20.34
CA ILE A 49 -5.84 -5.49 19.93
C ILE A 49 -5.52 -4.86 18.57
N ASN A 50 -4.41 -4.14 18.49
CA ASN A 50 -4.02 -3.37 17.29
C ASN A 50 -5.18 -2.53 16.73
N SER A 51 -5.89 -1.81 17.60
CA SER A 51 -7.06 -1.01 17.27
C SER A 51 -8.34 -1.78 16.89
N VAL A 52 -8.30 -3.11 16.77
CA VAL A 52 -9.46 -3.96 16.48
C VAL A 52 -10.16 -4.36 17.78
N GLY A 53 -11.47 -4.11 17.87
CA GLY A 53 -12.28 -4.52 19.03
C GLY A 53 -12.44 -6.04 19.11
N VAL A 54 -12.08 -6.64 20.24
CA VAL A 54 -12.14 -8.09 20.45
C VAL A 54 -13.09 -8.51 21.59
N GLY A 55 -13.80 -7.57 22.19
CA GLY A 55 -14.78 -7.86 23.26
C GLY A 55 -15.78 -8.93 22.86
N GLY A 56 -16.08 -9.83 23.78
CA GLY A 56 -16.99 -10.97 23.60
C GLY A 56 -16.47 -12.09 22.67
N LEU A 57 -15.29 -11.96 22.09
CA LEU A 57 -14.70 -12.98 21.20
C LEU A 57 -13.82 -13.95 21.98
N THR A 58 -13.74 -15.20 21.50
CA THR A 58 -12.68 -16.13 21.89
C THR A 58 -11.34 -15.72 21.28
N PRO A 59 -10.19 -16.23 21.76
CA PRO A 59 -8.89 -15.96 21.13
C PRO A 59 -8.85 -16.30 19.64
N GLU A 60 -9.51 -17.37 19.21
CA GLU A 60 -9.60 -17.80 17.83
C GLU A 60 -10.41 -16.81 16.97
N GLU A 61 -11.61 -16.47 17.43
CA GLU A 61 -12.48 -15.46 16.77
C GLU A 61 -11.80 -14.09 16.70
N ALA A 62 -11.06 -13.71 17.75
CA ALA A 62 -10.29 -12.47 17.79
C ALA A 62 -9.14 -12.50 16.77
N ARG A 63 -8.43 -13.61 16.65
CA ARG A 63 -7.36 -13.82 15.66
C ARG A 63 -7.89 -13.65 14.24
N GLU A 64 -8.96 -14.35 13.90
CA GLU A 64 -9.59 -14.26 12.58
C GLU A 64 -10.05 -12.82 12.26
N ARG A 65 -10.66 -12.14 13.23
CA ARG A 65 -11.11 -10.76 13.07
C ARG A 65 -9.95 -9.80 12.81
N ILE A 66 -8.86 -9.91 13.57
CA ILE A 66 -7.67 -9.05 13.42
C ILE A 66 -7.00 -9.32 12.08
N GLN A 67 -6.79 -10.57 11.74
CA GLN A 67 -6.17 -10.95 10.46
C GLN A 67 -7.00 -10.49 9.27
N GLY A 68 -8.32 -10.71 9.31
CA GLY A 68 -9.23 -10.27 8.25
C GLY A 68 -9.27 -8.75 8.08
N PHE A 69 -9.24 -7.99 9.19
CA PHE A 69 -9.19 -6.54 9.15
C PHE A 69 -7.93 -6.05 8.42
N TYR A 70 -6.76 -6.51 8.83
CA TYR A 70 -5.49 -6.05 8.24
C TYR A 70 -5.28 -6.57 6.81
N ALA A 71 -5.73 -7.76 6.48
CA ALA A 71 -5.62 -8.29 5.13
C ALA A 71 -6.54 -7.54 4.14
N GLY A 72 -7.76 -7.21 4.55
CA GLY A 72 -8.72 -6.50 3.69
C GLY A 72 -8.44 -5.01 3.50
N GLU A 73 -7.76 -4.38 4.45
CA GLU A 73 -7.48 -2.94 4.45
C GLU A 73 -6.09 -2.60 3.87
N TYR A 74 -5.26 -3.61 3.54
CA TYR A 74 -3.90 -3.32 3.07
C TYR A 74 -3.90 -2.73 1.67
N GLU A 75 -3.34 -1.54 1.54
CA GLU A 75 -3.03 -0.87 0.28
C GLU A 75 -1.66 -0.20 0.38
N LEU A 76 -0.81 -0.42 -0.62
CA LEU A 76 0.42 0.35 -0.79
C LEU A 76 0.21 1.43 -1.85
N SER A 77 0.23 2.69 -1.45
CA SER A 77 0.18 3.86 -2.33
C SER A 77 1.59 4.23 -2.78
N VAL A 78 1.92 3.97 -4.04
CA VAL A 78 3.19 4.34 -4.67
C VAL A 78 3.07 5.75 -5.21
N ILE A 79 3.81 6.70 -4.63
CA ILE A 79 3.79 8.12 -4.98
C ILE A 79 4.90 8.40 -5.97
N LYS A 80 4.52 8.99 -7.12
CA LYS A 80 5.46 9.38 -8.18
C LYS A 80 5.90 10.83 -8.01
N LYS A 81 6.98 11.21 -8.69
CA LYS A 81 7.57 12.57 -8.65
C LYS A 81 6.60 13.69 -9.01
N ASP A 82 5.61 13.43 -9.84
CA ASP A 82 4.55 14.37 -10.20
C ASP A 82 3.41 14.46 -9.16
N GLY A 83 3.54 13.75 -8.05
CA GLY A 83 2.53 13.63 -7.00
C GLY A 83 1.38 12.68 -7.32
N SER A 84 1.35 12.10 -8.51
CA SER A 84 0.35 11.06 -8.84
C SER A 84 0.63 9.76 -8.08
N ARG A 85 -0.42 8.98 -7.86
CA ARG A 85 -0.36 7.77 -7.03
C ARG A 85 -0.86 6.56 -7.82
N GLU A 86 -0.20 5.45 -7.62
CA GLU A 86 -0.67 4.13 -8.04
C GLU A 86 -0.80 3.25 -6.81
N VAL A 87 -1.78 2.34 -6.81
CA VAL A 87 -2.10 1.56 -5.62
C VAL A 87 -1.93 0.08 -5.90
N ILE A 88 -1.13 -0.58 -5.09
CA ILE A 88 -1.05 -2.05 -5.02
C ILE A 88 -1.95 -2.48 -3.87
N ARG A 89 -3.07 -3.17 -4.19
CA ARG A 89 -4.01 -3.66 -3.18
C ARG A 89 -3.59 -5.00 -2.64
N GLY A 90 -3.85 -5.23 -1.36
CA GLY A 90 -3.55 -6.49 -0.70
C GLY A 90 -4.18 -7.69 -1.37
N GLU A 91 -5.43 -7.57 -1.83
CA GLU A 91 -6.13 -8.63 -2.56
C GLU A 91 -5.43 -9.04 -3.87
N ALA A 92 -4.76 -8.09 -4.54
CA ALA A 92 -4.05 -8.37 -5.79
C ALA A 92 -2.78 -9.19 -5.60
N ILE A 93 -2.22 -9.19 -4.39
CA ILE A 93 -0.96 -9.88 -4.05
C ILE A 93 -1.17 -11.01 -3.01
N ASP A 94 -2.42 -11.40 -2.73
CA ASP A 94 -2.78 -12.35 -1.67
C ASP A 94 -2.19 -11.95 -0.31
N TYR A 95 -2.24 -10.66 0.01
CA TYR A 95 -1.68 -10.16 1.26
C TYR A 95 -2.46 -10.68 2.45
N GLN A 96 -1.75 -11.27 3.41
CA GLN A 96 -2.28 -11.77 4.65
C GLN A 96 -1.42 -11.31 5.82
N VAL A 97 -2.00 -11.32 7.00
CA VAL A 97 -1.29 -10.97 8.22
C VAL A 97 -1.46 -12.10 9.22
N ALA A 98 -0.36 -12.66 9.66
CA ALA A 98 -0.36 -13.59 10.76
C ALA A 98 -0.13 -12.85 12.09
N LEU A 99 -0.96 -13.15 13.09
CA LEU A 99 -0.75 -12.68 14.45
C LEU A 99 0.22 -13.65 15.14
N THR A 100 1.38 -13.15 15.56
CA THR A 100 2.43 -13.98 16.16
C THR A 100 2.30 -14.12 17.67
N ASP A 101 1.57 -13.21 18.32
CA ASP A 101 1.34 -13.23 19.75
C ASP A 101 0.31 -14.29 20.16
N ASP A 102 0.48 -14.80 21.37
CA ASP A 102 -0.42 -15.77 21.98
C ASP A 102 -1.61 -15.05 22.62
N LEU A 103 -2.75 -15.07 21.92
CA LEU A 103 -4.00 -14.47 22.40
C LEU A 103 -4.56 -15.19 23.64
N ASP A 104 -4.27 -16.47 23.81
CA ASP A 104 -4.67 -17.21 25.00
C ASP A 104 -3.93 -16.71 26.24
N ALA A 105 -2.65 -16.37 26.10
CA ALA A 105 -1.87 -15.75 27.16
C ALA A 105 -2.43 -14.35 27.53
N ILE A 106 -2.85 -13.57 26.55
CA ILE A 106 -3.47 -12.25 26.77
C ILE A 106 -4.80 -12.40 27.49
N LEU A 107 -5.66 -13.34 27.06
CA LEU A 107 -6.93 -13.63 27.72
C LEU A 107 -6.72 -14.11 29.15
N LYS A 108 -5.74 -14.99 29.38
CA LYS A 108 -5.38 -15.48 30.71
C LYS A 108 -4.96 -14.34 31.62
N ALA A 109 -4.08 -13.45 31.15
CA ALA A 109 -3.65 -12.28 31.93
C ALA A 109 -4.83 -11.36 32.29
N GLN A 110 -5.78 -11.19 31.36
CA GLN A 110 -7.01 -10.44 31.61
C GLN A 110 -7.87 -11.08 32.72
N ASN A 111 -8.00 -12.41 32.69
CA ASN A 111 -8.77 -13.13 33.70
C ASN A 111 -8.12 -13.07 35.08
N GLU A 112 -6.78 -13.16 35.17
CA GLU A 112 -6.00 -13.07 36.40
C GLU A 112 -5.98 -11.64 36.98
N GLY A 113 -6.01 -10.62 36.11
CA GLY A 113 -6.05 -9.20 36.48
C GLY A 113 -7.41 -8.69 36.98
N GLY A 114 -8.42 -9.57 37.09
CA GLY A 114 -9.75 -9.22 37.63
C GLY A 114 -10.67 -8.59 36.61
N ARG A 115 -10.83 -9.21 35.44
CA ARG A 115 -11.85 -8.93 34.38
C ARG A 115 -12.55 -7.58 34.50
N GLN A 116 -11.79 -6.51 34.33
CA GLN A 116 -12.37 -5.16 34.33
C GLN A 116 -12.99 -4.89 32.97
N SER A 117 -14.28 -4.66 32.94
CA SER A 117 -15.06 -4.26 31.75
C SER A 117 -15.51 -2.82 31.85
N GLY A 118 -15.51 -2.12 30.72
CA GLY A 118 -16.07 -0.77 30.62
C GLY A 118 -15.29 0.16 29.70
N PRO A 119 -15.91 1.22 29.22
CA PRO A 119 -15.32 2.15 28.25
C PRO A 119 -14.17 3.01 28.81
N SER A 120 -13.95 2.98 30.13
CA SER A 120 -12.90 3.76 30.81
C SER A 120 -11.63 2.96 31.09
N VAL A 121 -11.60 1.68 30.74
CA VAL A 121 -10.42 0.83 30.94
C VAL A 121 -9.67 0.77 29.60
N ASP A 122 -8.49 1.38 29.54
CA ASP A 122 -7.60 1.23 28.41
C ASP A 122 -6.96 -0.17 28.44
N ASN A 123 -7.65 -1.12 27.83
CA ASN A 123 -7.19 -2.49 27.65
C ASN A 123 -6.63 -2.70 26.23
N SER A 124 -6.04 -1.67 25.66
CA SER A 124 -5.42 -1.79 24.34
C SER A 124 -4.13 -2.61 24.44
N HIS A 125 -4.00 -3.57 23.57
CA HIS A 125 -2.81 -4.43 23.45
C HIS A 125 -2.24 -4.32 22.04
N GLN A 126 -0.93 -4.21 21.93
CA GLN A 126 -0.22 -4.23 20.65
C GLN A 126 0.37 -5.62 20.45
N ALA A 127 -0.21 -6.37 19.54
CA ALA A 127 0.27 -7.68 19.15
C ALA A 127 1.14 -7.59 17.89
N ALA A 128 2.15 -8.42 17.82
CA ALA A 128 3.05 -8.45 16.68
C ALA A 128 2.36 -9.09 15.47
N LEU A 129 2.48 -8.43 14.32
CA LEU A 129 1.90 -8.84 13.05
C LEU A 129 3.02 -9.22 12.08
N ALA A 130 2.87 -10.36 11.42
CA ALA A 130 3.80 -10.83 10.39
C ALA A 130 3.05 -10.86 9.04
N PRO A 131 3.37 -9.99 8.09
CA PRO A 131 2.76 -10.02 6.77
C PRO A 131 3.30 -11.19 5.95
N SER A 132 2.42 -11.73 5.09
CA SER A 132 2.75 -12.70 4.05
C SER A 132 1.99 -12.37 2.78
N TYR A 133 2.55 -12.68 1.62
CA TYR A 133 1.96 -12.38 0.31
C TYR A 133 2.55 -13.28 -0.77
N SER A 134 1.91 -13.32 -1.92
CA SER A 134 2.44 -14.02 -3.09
C SER A 134 3.50 -13.15 -3.77
N GLN A 135 4.77 -13.57 -3.76
CA GLN A 135 5.84 -12.86 -4.43
C GLN A 135 5.60 -12.77 -5.94
N GLU A 136 5.11 -13.84 -6.57
CA GLU A 136 4.80 -13.84 -8.00
C GLU A 136 3.76 -12.77 -8.38
N LYS A 137 2.69 -12.64 -7.58
CA LYS A 137 1.66 -11.62 -7.81
C LYS A 137 2.17 -10.22 -7.52
N LEU A 138 3.04 -10.06 -6.50
CA LEU A 138 3.68 -8.78 -6.23
C LEU A 138 4.57 -8.36 -7.40
N ASP A 139 5.38 -9.27 -7.94
CA ASP A 139 6.23 -8.99 -9.11
C ASP A 139 5.38 -8.57 -10.32
N GLN A 140 4.26 -9.24 -10.57
CA GLN A 140 3.31 -8.85 -11.62
C GLN A 140 2.69 -7.45 -11.37
N ALA A 141 2.34 -7.14 -10.12
CA ALA A 141 1.80 -5.84 -9.76
C ALA A 141 2.85 -4.72 -9.92
N ILE A 142 4.12 -4.98 -9.56
CA ILE A 142 5.23 -4.06 -9.77
C ILE A 142 5.46 -3.82 -11.25
N GLU A 143 5.50 -4.89 -12.05
CA GLU A 143 5.67 -4.81 -13.51
C GLU A 143 4.54 -4.01 -14.19
N ALA A 144 3.35 -3.97 -13.60
CA ALA A 144 2.22 -3.21 -14.12
C ALA A 144 2.27 -1.71 -13.76
N LEU A 145 3.19 -1.27 -12.88
CA LEU A 145 3.30 0.15 -12.51
C LEU A 145 3.65 1.01 -13.73
N SER A 146 2.90 2.08 -13.93
CA SER A 146 3.10 2.97 -15.09
C SER A 146 4.48 3.64 -15.08
N VAL A 147 5.06 3.85 -13.91
CA VAL A 147 6.41 4.43 -13.77
C VAL A 147 7.50 3.56 -14.41
N LEU A 148 7.27 2.25 -14.53
CA LEU A 148 8.18 1.31 -15.19
C LEU A 148 7.87 1.11 -16.68
N ASN A 149 6.65 1.45 -17.14
CA ASN A 149 6.12 1.11 -18.45
C ASN A 149 5.62 2.31 -19.27
N SER A 150 5.76 3.54 -18.77
CA SER A 150 5.26 4.72 -19.48
C SER A 150 6.05 5.00 -20.75
N SER A 151 5.34 5.24 -21.86
CA SER A 151 5.94 5.76 -23.08
C SER A 151 6.26 7.27 -23.03
N ALA A 152 5.81 7.95 -21.98
CA ALA A 152 6.03 9.38 -21.75
C ALA A 152 7.25 9.67 -20.86
N VAL A 153 8.18 8.71 -20.77
CA VAL A 153 9.40 8.87 -19.97
C VAL A 153 10.42 9.72 -20.71
N THR A 154 10.88 10.79 -20.08
CA THR A 154 12.08 11.52 -20.50
C THR A 154 13.27 10.86 -19.82
N VAL A 155 14.20 10.32 -20.61
CA VAL A 155 15.38 9.64 -20.09
C VAL A 155 16.37 10.67 -19.56
N THR A 156 16.86 10.46 -18.34
CA THR A 156 17.96 11.24 -17.75
C THR A 156 19.24 10.98 -18.53
N LYS A 157 19.92 12.05 -18.91
CA LYS A 157 21.18 12.02 -19.66
C LYS A 157 22.18 12.99 -19.07
N ASP A 158 23.40 12.55 -18.93
CA ASP A 158 24.52 13.39 -18.58
C ASP A 158 24.88 14.34 -19.75
N ALA A 159 25.46 15.47 -19.41
CA ALA A 159 26.09 16.33 -20.41
C ALA A 159 27.23 15.56 -21.12
N SER A 160 27.39 15.83 -22.38
CA SER A 160 28.40 15.16 -23.22
C SER A 160 28.98 16.12 -24.24
N ILE A 161 30.03 15.68 -24.93
CA ILE A 161 30.60 16.41 -26.06
C ILE A 161 29.85 15.99 -27.33
N SER A 162 29.62 16.97 -28.21
CA SER A 162 29.00 16.72 -29.53
C SER A 162 29.81 15.67 -30.34
N PRO A 163 29.17 14.90 -31.20
CA PRO A 163 29.88 14.07 -32.17
C PRO A 163 30.86 14.92 -33.01
N TYR A 164 31.93 14.30 -33.44
CA TYR A 164 32.85 14.96 -34.38
C TYR A 164 32.15 15.22 -35.73
N GLU A 165 32.26 16.47 -36.19
CA GLU A 165 31.85 16.90 -37.52
C GLU A 165 32.99 17.70 -38.15
N GLU A 166 33.36 17.30 -39.39
CA GLU A 166 34.47 17.95 -40.10
C GLU A 166 34.25 19.47 -40.29
N GLY A 167 35.21 20.26 -39.86
CA GLY A 167 35.16 21.73 -39.93
C GLY A 167 34.32 22.41 -38.86
N LYS A 168 33.79 21.68 -37.89
CA LYS A 168 33.07 22.24 -36.74
C LYS A 168 33.80 22.01 -35.45
N PRO A 169 33.85 23.01 -34.53
CA PRO A 169 34.38 22.79 -33.20
C PRO A 169 33.46 21.88 -32.40
N PHE A 170 34.02 21.19 -31.42
CA PHE A 170 33.22 20.49 -30.42
C PHE A 170 32.35 21.46 -29.61
N SER A 171 31.20 21.00 -29.19
CA SER A 171 30.31 21.76 -28.31
C SER A 171 29.77 20.84 -27.21
N ILE A 172 29.39 21.44 -26.08
CA ILE A 172 28.76 20.69 -25.01
C ILE A 172 27.29 20.45 -25.35
N VAL A 173 26.88 19.19 -25.34
CA VAL A 173 25.47 18.78 -25.37
C VAL A 173 24.95 18.85 -23.93
N PRO A 174 23.93 19.68 -23.64
CA PRO A 174 23.44 19.85 -22.27
C PRO A 174 22.92 18.54 -21.66
N ALA A 175 23.02 18.44 -20.34
CA ALA A 175 22.38 17.37 -19.59
C ALA A 175 20.84 17.48 -19.67
N VAL A 176 20.18 16.35 -19.51
CA VAL A 176 18.72 16.27 -19.43
C VAL A 176 18.34 15.60 -18.12
N GLN A 177 17.76 16.36 -17.19
CA GLN A 177 17.15 15.76 -16.02
C GLN A 177 15.78 15.20 -16.42
N GLY A 178 15.71 13.89 -16.49
CA GLY A 178 14.49 13.16 -16.86
C GLY A 178 13.59 12.84 -15.68
N ASN A 179 12.61 12.00 -15.96
CA ASN A 179 11.68 11.42 -14.99
C ASN A 179 11.71 9.88 -14.99
N ASP A 180 12.77 9.30 -15.54
CA ASP A 180 13.00 7.87 -15.56
C ASP A 180 13.47 7.37 -14.19
N VAL A 181 13.04 6.16 -13.85
CA VAL A 181 13.44 5.51 -12.60
C VAL A 181 14.51 4.46 -12.83
N ASP A 182 15.28 4.20 -11.79
CA ASP A 182 16.10 3.00 -11.69
C ASP A 182 15.17 1.82 -11.38
N ARG A 183 15.02 0.92 -12.35
CA ARG A 183 14.11 -0.21 -12.27
C ARG A 183 14.41 -1.12 -11.07
N GLU A 184 15.69 -1.44 -10.85
CA GLU A 184 16.10 -2.36 -9.79
C GLU A 184 15.82 -1.73 -8.40
N LYS A 185 16.18 -0.47 -8.22
CA LYS A 185 15.86 0.27 -6.98
C LYS A 185 14.37 0.36 -6.73
N THR A 186 13.58 0.62 -7.76
CA THR A 186 12.12 0.72 -7.64
C THR A 186 11.51 -0.61 -7.21
N ILE A 187 11.92 -1.72 -7.86
CA ILE A 187 11.47 -3.07 -7.49
C ILE A 187 11.84 -3.39 -6.04
N LEU A 188 13.08 -3.09 -5.64
CA LEU A 188 13.55 -3.33 -4.28
C LEU A 188 12.74 -2.50 -3.26
N ALA A 189 12.55 -1.21 -3.51
CA ALA A 189 11.81 -0.31 -2.62
C ALA A 189 10.36 -0.77 -2.42
N VAL A 190 9.66 -1.18 -3.49
CA VAL A 190 8.29 -1.71 -3.40
C VAL A 190 8.26 -3.02 -2.59
N ASN A 191 9.18 -3.95 -2.85
CA ASN A 191 9.26 -5.20 -2.09
C ASN A 191 9.49 -4.95 -0.59
N GLU A 192 10.41 -4.05 -0.25
CA GLU A 192 10.67 -3.71 1.14
C GLU A 192 9.48 -3.00 1.80
N ALA A 193 8.79 -2.13 1.08
CA ALA A 193 7.59 -1.47 1.59
C ALA A 193 6.47 -2.48 1.90
N VAL A 194 6.18 -3.42 1.00
CA VAL A 194 5.18 -4.47 1.22
C VAL A 194 5.58 -5.39 2.37
N LYS A 195 6.84 -5.82 2.41
CA LYS A 195 7.39 -6.65 3.49
C LYS A 195 7.30 -5.99 4.87
N ALA A 196 7.48 -4.67 4.91
CA ALA A 196 7.36 -3.88 6.14
C ALA A 196 5.91 -3.50 6.48
N GLY A 197 4.92 -3.86 5.64
CA GLY A 197 3.52 -3.48 5.82
C GLY A 197 3.28 -1.98 5.71
N ARG A 198 4.10 -1.26 4.92
CA ARG A 198 3.92 0.19 4.69
C ARG A 198 2.71 0.44 3.81
N ASN A 199 2.01 1.54 4.05
CA ASN A 199 0.87 1.97 3.25
C ASN A 199 1.21 3.04 2.20
N GLU A 200 2.39 3.65 2.33
CA GLU A 200 2.89 4.65 1.38
C GLU A 200 4.36 4.41 1.04
N LEU A 201 4.70 4.66 -0.23
CA LEU A 201 6.04 4.63 -0.77
C LEU A 201 6.24 5.81 -1.71
N ASP A 202 7.07 6.77 -1.33
CA ASP A 202 7.47 7.89 -2.17
C ASP A 202 8.74 7.54 -2.93
N LEU A 203 8.62 7.36 -4.25
CA LEU A 203 9.74 6.96 -5.10
C LEU A 203 10.85 8.01 -5.19
N GLU A 204 10.54 9.30 -5.00
CA GLU A 204 11.56 10.36 -4.99
C GLU A 204 12.31 10.34 -3.67
N ALA A 205 11.62 10.22 -2.54
CA ALA A 205 12.23 10.12 -1.22
C ALA A 205 13.11 8.86 -1.07
N GLU A 206 12.73 7.75 -1.71
CA GLU A 206 13.51 6.51 -1.74
C GLU A 206 14.67 6.56 -2.77
N GLY A 207 14.82 7.66 -3.51
CA GLY A 207 15.90 7.82 -4.49
C GLY A 207 15.77 6.90 -5.70
N CYS A 208 14.55 6.51 -6.07
CA CYS A 208 14.28 5.64 -7.21
C CYS A 208 14.46 6.33 -8.55
N TYR A 209 14.40 7.67 -8.62
CA TYR A 209 14.62 8.42 -9.86
C TYR A 209 16.10 8.53 -10.18
N ARG A 210 16.44 8.41 -11.47
CA ARG A 210 17.79 8.70 -11.96
C ARG A 210 18.06 10.19 -11.87
N THR A 211 19.28 10.53 -11.56
CA THR A 211 19.77 11.91 -11.48
C THR A 211 20.93 12.11 -12.44
N VAL A 212 21.04 13.33 -12.97
CA VAL A 212 22.20 13.73 -13.77
C VAL A 212 23.44 13.67 -12.89
N GLY A 213 24.45 12.94 -13.35
CA GLY A 213 25.75 12.83 -12.71
C GLY A 213 26.77 13.87 -13.19
N LEU A 214 26.63 14.31 -14.44
CA LEU A 214 27.53 15.25 -15.09
C LEU A 214 26.75 16.39 -15.76
N TRP A 215 26.99 17.61 -15.34
CA TRP A 215 26.35 18.80 -15.88
C TRP A 215 27.27 19.56 -16.87
N GLU A 216 26.69 20.42 -17.72
CA GLU A 216 27.42 21.27 -18.67
C GLU A 216 28.37 22.27 -18.01
N SER A 217 28.23 22.49 -16.72
CA SER A 217 29.15 23.33 -15.93
C SER A 217 30.46 22.63 -15.56
N ASP A 218 30.59 21.35 -15.80
CA ASP A 218 31.76 20.54 -15.47
C ASP A 218 33.01 21.05 -16.22
N GLU A 219 34.10 21.28 -15.47
CA GLU A 219 35.33 21.83 -16.02
C GLU A 219 36.04 20.86 -16.96
N HIS A 220 35.91 19.54 -16.73
CA HIS A 220 36.52 18.54 -17.60
C HIS A 220 35.89 18.56 -18.99
N LEU A 221 34.54 18.66 -19.07
CA LEU A 221 33.84 18.81 -20.34
C LEU A 221 34.26 20.09 -21.09
N LYS A 222 34.38 21.21 -20.37
CA LYS A 222 34.83 22.49 -20.98
C LYS A 222 36.23 22.38 -21.54
N ASN A 223 37.15 21.83 -20.77
CA ASN A 223 38.55 21.64 -21.22
C ASN A 223 38.66 20.74 -22.44
N LEU A 224 37.78 19.72 -22.55
CA LEU A 224 37.74 18.84 -23.72
C LEU A 224 37.15 19.50 -24.98
N CYS A 225 36.28 20.49 -24.83
CA CYS A 225 35.74 21.26 -25.95
C CYS A 225 36.75 22.33 -26.46
N ASP A 226 37.63 22.81 -25.58
CA ASP A 226 38.62 23.87 -25.90
C ASP A 226 39.96 23.29 -26.43
N ALA A 227 40.13 21.94 -26.43
CA ALA A 227 41.33 21.26 -26.87
C ALA A 227 41.29 20.90 -28.38
#